data_e87102018a56b616700addac8bb468e8
#
_entry.id   e87102018a56b616700addac8bb468e8
#
_cell.length_a   1.000
_cell.length_b   1.000
_cell.length_c   1.000
_cell.angle_alpha   90.00
_cell.angle_beta   90.00
_cell.angle_gamma   90.00
#
_symmetry.space_group_name_H-M   'P 1'
#
loop_
_entity.id
_entity.type
_entity.pdbx_description
1 polymer ?
#
loop_
_entity_poly.entity_id
_entity_poly.type
_entity_poly.pdbx_seq_one_letter_code
_entity_poly.pdbx_strand_id
1 'polypeptide(L)'
;FNNFKYLDTEIRILRASFTGELGYEIYVPPSYALKLWQKFFISSRDFDLVPYGTETMHLLRAEKGYIIVGQDTDGTVTPLDLHLNWMIGKKKKDFIGKRSLTRSDIVRENRKQLVGLVPVDKTLGIEEGQHVIEQKDLSLPIRDPVDMLGHVTSSYFSPNLNHSVAMALIRGGKRKIGSRLFVSTENLNTIAVEVVEPNFIDPKNERMML
;
A
#
# COMPACT_ATOMS: atom_id res chain seq x y z
N PHE A 1 4.96 0.41 -23.18
CA PHE A 1 5.57 -0.93 -23.27
C PHE A 1 6.06 -1.17 -24.70
N ASN A 2 7.07 -2.05 -24.84
CA ASN A 2 7.62 -2.42 -26.14
C ASN A 2 7.71 -3.95 -26.25
N ASN A 3 7.55 -4.45 -27.46
CA ASN A 3 7.81 -5.85 -27.78
C ASN A 3 9.24 -5.99 -28.31
N PHE A 4 9.93 -7.03 -27.87
CA PHE A 4 11.29 -7.34 -28.27
C PHE A 4 11.38 -8.79 -28.72
N LYS A 5 12.32 -9.09 -29.60
CA LYS A 5 12.64 -10.46 -29.96
C LYS A 5 13.71 -11.01 -29.01
N TYR A 6 13.42 -12.14 -28.36
CA TYR A 6 14.37 -12.88 -27.55
C TYR A 6 14.44 -14.32 -28.06
N LEU A 7 15.59 -14.70 -28.62
CA LEU A 7 15.75 -15.95 -29.38
C LEU A 7 14.74 -15.99 -30.54
N ASP A 8 13.88 -17.01 -30.59
CA ASP A 8 12.84 -17.25 -31.58
C ASP A 8 11.42 -16.84 -31.10
N THR A 9 11.32 -16.16 -29.94
CA THR A 9 10.03 -15.72 -29.35
C THR A 9 9.96 -14.21 -29.18
N GLU A 10 8.74 -13.69 -29.06
CA GLU A 10 8.51 -12.32 -28.63
C GLU A 10 8.38 -12.23 -27.11
N ILE A 11 9.02 -11.24 -26.53
CA ILE A 11 8.85 -10.85 -25.14
C ILE A 11 8.29 -9.42 -25.06
N ARG A 12 7.55 -9.13 -24.00
CA ARG A 12 7.02 -7.81 -23.74
C ARG A 12 7.69 -7.23 -22.50
N ILE A 13 8.18 -6.00 -22.60
CA ILE A 13 8.75 -5.26 -21.47
C ILE A 13 7.88 -4.04 -21.22
N LEU A 14 7.41 -3.92 -19.97
CA LEU A 14 6.66 -2.79 -19.47
C LEU A 14 7.51 -2.06 -18.42
N ARG A 15 7.73 -0.76 -18.60
CA ARG A 15 8.28 0.07 -17.54
C ARG A 15 7.15 0.34 -16.55
N ALA A 16 7.17 -0.37 -15.44
CA ALA A 16 6.21 -0.26 -14.36
C ALA A 16 6.91 -0.53 -13.04
N SER A 17 6.43 0.07 -11.97
CA SER A 17 6.97 -0.12 -10.64
C SER A 17 5.85 -0.44 -9.65
N PHE A 18 6.04 -1.48 -8.88
CA PHE A 18 5.22 -1.78 -7.71
C PHE A 18 5.96 -1.49 -6.40
N THR A 19 7.29 -1.37 -6.47
CA THR A 19 8.16 -1.10 -5.31
C THR A 19 8.42 0.39 -5.08
N GLY A 20 8.02 1.25 -6.04
CA GLY A 20 8.31 2.68 -6.00
C GLY A 20 9.68 3.08 -6.54
N GLU A 21 10.48 2.11 -6.97
CA GLU A 21 11.78 2.33 -7.62
C GLU A 21 11.63 2.22 -9.15
N LEU A 22 12.65 2.62 -9.93
CA LEU A 22 12.68 2.35 -11.36
C LEU A 22 12.56 0.83 -11.59
N GLY A 23 11.54 0.42 -12.29
CA GLY A 23 11.22 -0.99 -12.45
C GLY A 23 10.79 -1.38 -13.85
N TYR A 24 10.96 -2.65 -14.17
CA TYR A 24 10.51 -3.26 -15.42
C TYR A 24 9.84 -4.60 -15.14
N GLU A 25 8.70 -4.81 -15.78
CA GLU A 25 8.04 -6.10 -15.84
C GLU A 25 8.34 -6.76 -17.20
N ILE A 26 8.76 -8.01 -17.16
CA ILE A 26 9.14 -8.75 -18.37
C ILE A 26 8.22 -9.94 -18.52
N TYR A 27 7.45 -9.93 -19.59
CA TYR A 27 6.52 -11.00 -19.94
C TYR A 27 7.13 -11.88 -21.01
N VAL A 28 7.30 -13.16 -20.69
CA VAL A 28 7.94 -14.15 -21.56
C VAL A 28 7.16 -15.47 -21.49
N PRO A 29 7.06 -16.24 -22.59
CA PRO A 29 6.47 -17.58 -22.53
C PRO A 29 7.19 -18.48 -21.51
N PRO A 30 6.45 -19.33 -20.75
CA PRO A 30 7.03 -20.12 -19.66
C PRO A 30 8.25 -20.96 -20.06
N SER A 31 8.26 -21.49 -21.29
CA SER A 31 9.38 -22.29 -21.83
C SER A 31 10.71 -21.54 -21.95
N TYR A 32 10.67 -20.20 -21.94
CA TYR A 32 11.86 -19.34 -22.03
C TYR A 32 12.22 -18.69 -20.70
N ALA A 33 11.34 -18.75 -19.68
CA ALA A 33 11.51 -18.03 -18.42
C ALA A 33 12.82 -18.40 -17.70
N LEU A 34 13.13 -19.69 -17.57
CA LEU A 34 14.38 -20.14 -16.94
C LEU A 34 15.62 -19.65 -17.69
N LYS A 35 15.61 -19.75 -19.03
CA LYS A 35 16.75 -19.29 -19.84
C LYS A 35 16.98 -17.80 -19.70
N LEU A 36 15.90 -17.02 -19.69
CA LEU A 36 15.97 -15.57 -19.50
C LEU A 36 16.49 -15.21 -18.11
N TRP A 37 15.97 -15.85 -17.06
CA TRP A 37 16.43 -15.71 -15.69
C TRP A 37 17.93 -15.95 -15.55
N GLN A 38 18.41 -17.09 -16.06
CA GLN A 38 19.85 -17.42 -16.04
C GLN A 38 20.68 -16.40 -16.84
N LYS A 39 20.14 -15.89 -17.95
CA LYS A 39 20.83 -14.88 -18.76
C LYS A 39 21.02 -13.57 -18.01
N PHE A 40 20.05 -13.16 -17.18
CA PHE A 40 20.21 -11.98 -16.33
C PHE A 40 21.43 -12.13 -15.40
N PHE A 41 21.55 -13.23 -14.68
CA PHE A 41 22.69 -13.47 -13.79
C PHE A 41 24.03 -13.52 -14.52
N ILE A 42 24.06 -14.07 -15.74
CA ILE A 42 25.27 -14.10 -16.54
C ILE A 42 25.65 -12.69 -17.04
N SER A 43 24.66 -11.91 -17.48
CA SER A 43 24.90 -10.60 -18.08
C SER A 43 25.11 -9.49 -17.06
N SER A 44 24.73 -9.72 -15.81
CA SER A 44 24.80 -8.72 -14.73
C SER A 44 26.00 -8.91 -13.79
N ARG A 45 27.02 -9.68 -14.19
CA ARG A 45 28.20 -9.94 -13.35
C ARG A 45 28.92 -8.68 -12.87
N ASP A 46 28.82 -7.61 -13.65
CA ASP A 46 29.41 -6.31 -13.32
C ASP A 46 28.45 -5.35 -12.61
N PHE A 47 27.23 -5.82 -12.24
CA PHE A 47 26.14 -5.00 -11.69
C PHE A 47 25.57 -5.68 -10.45
N ASP A 48 26.15 -5.86 -9.40
CA ASP A 48 25.68 -6.35 -8.09
C ASP A 48 24.19 -6.83 -8.06
N LEU A 49 23.79 -7.68 -9.01
CA LEU A 49 22.44 -8.19 -9.12
C LEU A 49 22.10 -9.09 -7.94
N VAL A 50 21.11 -8.70 -7.16
CA VAL A 50 20.61 -9.46 -6.02
C VAL A 50 19.16 -9.88 -6.25
N PRO A 51 18.82 -11.19 -6.19
CA PRO A 51 17.42 -11.61 -6.21
C PRO A 51 16.75 -11.26 -4.88
N TYR A 52 15.49 -10.82 -4.92
CA TYR A 52 14.66 -10.65 -3.73
C TYR A 52 13.31 -11.35 -3.90
N GLY A 53 12.69 -11.71 -2.79
CA GLY A 53 11.41 -12.42 -2.76
C GLY A 53 10.20 -11.50 -2.68
N THR A 54 9.02 -12.11 -2.68
CA THR A 54 7.73 -11.41 -2.62
C THR A 54 7.54 -10.61 -1.34
N GLU A 55 8.05 -11.05 -0.20
CA GLU A 55 7.97 -10.31 1.06
C GLU A 55 8.69 -8.96 0.98
N THR A 56 9.88 -8.93 0.38
CA THR A 56 10.58 -7.66 0.12
C THR A 56 9.77 -6.74 -0.78
N MET A 57 9.16 -7.30 -1.82
CA MET A 57 8.27 -6.53 -2.71
C MET A 57 7.07 -5.96 -1.95
N HIS A 58 6.46 -6.74 -1.06
CA HIS A 58 5.34 -6.30 -0.22
C HIS A 58 5.74 -5.20 0.76
N LEU A 59 6.90 -5.29 1.36
CA LEU A 59 7.47 -4.22 2.19
C LEU A 59 7.66 -2.92 1.38
N LEU A 60 8.36 -3.01 0.25
CA LEU A 60 8.70 -1.84 -0.58
C LEU A 60 7.44 -1.15 -1.12
N ARG A 61 6.42 -1.91 -1.57
CA ARG A 61 5.16 -1.34 -2.01
C ARG A 61 4.44 -0.61 -0.87
N ALA A 62 4.50 -1.16 0.37
CA ALA A 62 3.89 -0.54 1.54
C ALA A 62 4.60 0.76 1.93
N GLU A 63 5.93 0.80 1.90
CA GLU A 63 6.71 2.04 2.08
C GLU A 63 6.31 3.13 1.07
N LYS A 64 5.94 2.72 -0.13
CA LYS A 64 5.47 3.61 -1.19
C LYS A 64 3.97 3.95 -1.08
N GLY A 65 3.23 3.28 -0.21
CA GLY A 65 1.79 3.45 -0.06
C GLY A 65 0.97 2.83 -1.20
N TYR A 66 1.55 1.89 -1.95
CA TYR A 66 0.86 1.19 -3.01
C TYR A 66 0.03 0.04 -2.42
N ILE A 67 -1.24 -0.01 -2.82
CA ILE A 67 -2.20 -0.99 -2.32
C ILE A 67 -2.07 -2.35 -2.99
N ILE A 68 -2.46 -3.38 -2.25
CA ILE A 68 -2.80 -4.70 -2.81
C ILE A 68 -4.33 -4.84 -2.79
N VAL A 69 -4.91 -5.07 -3.97
CA VAL A 69 -6.35 -5.33 -4.10
C VAL A 69 -6.70 -6.64 -3.41
N GLY A 70 -7.67 -6.59 -2.51
CA GLY A 70 -8.08 -7.72 -1.68
C GLY A 70 -7.42 -7.77 -0.29
N GLN A 71 -6.30 -7.05 -0.07
CA GLN A 71 -5.68 -6.87 1.24
C GLN A 71 -6.01 -5.47 1.79
N ASP A 72 -5.63 -4.41 1.06
CA ASP A 72 -5.92 -3.03 1.44
C ASP A 72 -7.28 -2.53 0.95
N THR A 73 -8.03 -3.36 0.26
CA THR A 73 -9.36 -3.05 -0.28
C THR A 73 -10.32 -4.21 -0.10
N ASP A 74 -11.60 -3.87 0.00
CA ASP A 74 -12.73 -4.79 -0.07
C ASP A 74 -13.75 -4.31 -1.09
N GLY A 75 -14.89 -4.97 -1.21
CA GLY A 75 -15.97 -4.59 -2.13
C GLY A 75 -16.64 -3.26 -1.84
N THR A 76 -16.33 -2.58 -0.73
CA THR A 76 -16.91 -1.30 -0.32
C THR A 76 -16.04 -0.09 -0.65
N VAL A 77 -14.76 -0.31 -0.92
CA VAL A 77 -13.76 0.74 -1.15
C VAL A 77 -13.77 1.22 -2.59
N THR A 78 -13.66 2.51 -2.79
CA THR A 78 -13.60 3.15 -4.11
C THR A 78 -12.25 3.84 -4.33
N PRO A 79 -11.89 4.18 -5.58
CA PRO A 79 -10.67 4.96 -5.84
C PRO A 79 -10.61 6.29 -5.08
N LEU A 80 -11.77 6.88 -4.75
CA LEU A 80 -11.84 8.12 -3.96
C LEU A 80 -11.37 7.92 -2.52
N ASP A 81 -11.61 6.73 -1.95
CA ASP A 81 -11.21 6.36 -0.61
C ASP A 81 -9.70 6.09 -0.50
N LEU A 82 -9.07 5.73 -1.62
CA LEU A 82 -7.68 5.28 -1.72
C LEU A 82 -6.68 6.36 -2.22
N HIS A 83 -7.07 7.62 -2.31
CA HIS A 83 -6.29 8.68 -2.95
C HIS A 83 -6.00 8.46 -4.45
N LEU A 84 -6.77 7.56 -5.11
CA LEU A 84 -6.59 7.20 -6.52
C LEU A 84 -7.56 7.94 -7.46
N ASN A 85 -8.16 9.04 -7.03
CA ASN A 85 -9.08 9.86 -7.84
C ASN A 85 -8.41 10.41 -9.12
N TRP A 86 -7.10 10.54 -9.15
CA TRP A 86 -6.32 10.95 -10.32
C TRP A 86 -6.39 9.91 -11.46
N MET A 87 -6.62 8.63 -11.16
CA MET A 87 -6.79 7.56 -12.15
C MET A 87 -8.12 7.64 -12.89
N ILE A 88 -9.11 8.36 -12.34
CA ILE A 88 -10.42 8.50 -12.96
C ILE A 88 -10.32 9.49 -14.12
N GLY A 89 -10.53 9.00 -15.34
CA GLY A 89 -10.37 9.78 -16.57
C GLY A 89 -11.33 10.96 -16.67
N LYS A 90 -10.88 12.15 -16.31
CA LYS A 90 -11.69 13.40 -16.31
C LYS A 90 -12.24 13.78 -17.70
N LYS A 91 -11.55 13.40 -18.78
CA LYS A 91 -11.94 13.70 -20.16
C LYS A 91 -12.98 12.72 -20.72
N LYS A 92 -13.22 11.60 -20.05
CA LYS A 92 -14.21 10.62 -20.49
C LYS A 92 -15.63 11.17 -20.24
N LYS A 93 -16.44 11.24 -21.30
CA LYS A 93 -17.83 11.67 -21.20
C LYS A 93 -18.64 10.72 -20.33
N ASP A 94 -18.43 9.40 -20.52
CA ASP A 94 -19.06 8.35 -19.74
C ASP A 94 -18.20 7.09 -19.64
N PHE A 95 -18.43 6.26 -18.61
CA PHE A 95 -17.84 4.95 -18.39
C PHE A 95 -18.65 4.15 -17.38
N ILE A 96 -18.53 2.82 -17.40
CA ILE A 96 -19.20 1.95 -16.43
C ILE A 96 -18.75 2.32 -15.01
N GLY A 97 -19.72 2.64 -14.14
CA GLY A 97 -19.45 3.05 -12.76
C GLY A 97 -19.37 4.56 -12.52
N LYS A 98 -19.30 5.43 -13.54
CA LYS A 98 -19.22 6.87 -13.34
C LYS A 98 -20.35 7.41 -12.45
N ARG A 99 -21.60 7.00 -12.74
CA ARG A 99 -22.79 7.37 -11.95
C ARG A 99 -22.69 6.87 -10.49
N SER A 100 -22.09 5.71 -10.26
CA SER A 100 -21.90 5.15 -8.92
C SER A 100 -20.99 6.02 -8.06
N LEU A 101 -19.94 6.61 -8.64
CA LEU A 101 -19.00 7.47 -7.92
C LEU A 101 -19.61 8.79 -7.42
N THR A 102 -20.82 9.17 -7.87
CA THR A 102 -21.53 10.38 -7.44
C THR A 102 -22.65 10.11 -6.43
N ARG A 103 -22.87 8.87 -6.03
CA ARG A 103 -23.87 8.53 -5.02
C ARG A 103 -23.53 9.18 -3.67
N SER A 104 -24.52 9.62 -2.93
CA SER A 104 -24.38 10.28 -1.63
C SER A 104 -23.54 9.48 -0.65
N ASP A 105 -23.70 8.15 -0.61
CA ASP A 105 -22.89 7.27 0.24
C ASP A 105 -21.41 7.23 -0.16
N ILE A 106 -21.13 7.31 -1.46
CA ILE A 106 -19.74 7.26 -1.96
C ILE A 106 -19.00 8.59 -1.77
N VAL A 107 -19.70 9.71 -1.84
CA VAL A 107 -19.09 11.05 -1.73
C VAL A 107 -19.08 11.60 -0.30
N ARG A 108 -19.67 10.90 0.67
CA ARG A 108 -19.66 11.35 2.08
C ARG A 108 -18.25 11.31 2.65
N GLU A 109 -17.93 12.30 3.48
CA GLU A 109 -16.56 12.48 4.00
C GLU A 109 -16.14 11.49 5.09
N ASN A 110 -17.11 10.86 5.78
CA ASN A 110 -16.83 9.93 6.86
C ASN A 110 -16.71 8.45 6.42
N ARG A 111 -16.49 8.21 5.14
CA ARG A 111 -16.14 6.87 4.66
C ARG A 111 -14.79 6.43 5.22
N LYS A 112 -14.56 5.11 5.25
CA LYS A 112 -13.22 4.59 5.50
C LYS A 112 -12.31 5.00 4.35
N GLN A 113 -11.18 5.61 4.68
CA GLN A 113 -10.22 6.13 3.72
C GLN A 113 -8.83 5.67 4.11
N LEU A 114 -8.01 5.40 3.11
CA LEU A 114 -6.64 4.93 3.28
C LEU A 114 -5.78 6.02 3.92
N VAL A 115 -5.03 5.62 4.93
CA VAL A 115 -4.01 6.46 5.61
C VAL A 115 -2.78 5.62 5.94
N GLY A 116 -1.68 6.28 6.19
CA GLY A 116 -0.51 5.71 6.85
C GLY A 116 -0.63 5.85 8.37
N LEU A 117 -0.07 4.88 9.08
CA LEU A 117 0.09 4.91 10.53
C LEU A 117 1.56 4.69 10.88
N VAL A 118 2.06 5.50 11.79
CA VAL A 118 3.43 5.40 12.28
C VAL A 118 3.39 5.38 13.81
N PRO A 119 3.98 4.38 14.49
CA PRO A 119 4.03 4.36 15.94
C PRO A 119 4.72 5.61 16.49
N VAL A 120 4.17 6.20 17.55
CA VAL A 120 4.81 7.32 18.25
C VAL A 120 6.10 6.82 18.91
N ASP A 121 6.02 5.67 19.59
CA ASP A 121 7.21 4.94 20.03
C ASP A 121 7.69 4.03 18.90
N LYS A 122 8.79 4.40 18.27
CA LYS A 122 9.37 3.72 17.10
C LYS A 122 9.86 2.30 17.39
N THR A 123 9.95 1.91 18.64
CA THR A 123 10.34 0.54 19.04
C THR A 123 9.18 -0.44 18.99
N LEU A 124 7.94 0.06 18.91
CA LEU A 124 6.74 -0.77 18.87
C LEU A 124 6.37 -1.18 17.45
N GLY A 125 5.90 -2.42 17.31
CA GLY A 125 5.33 -2.96 16.07
C GLY A 125 3.82 -2.76 16.01
N ILE A 126 3.31 -2.50 14.82
CA ILE A 126 1.89 -2.56 14.50
C ILE A 126 1.66 -3.84 13.72
N GLU A 127 0.54 -4.51 13.93
CA GLU A 127 0.20 -5.76 13.24
C GLU A 127 -1.02 -5.58 12.33
N GLU A 128 -1.05 -6.35 11.25
CA GLU A 128 -2.17 -6.39 10.32
C GLU A 128 -3.43 -6.90 11.04
N GLY A 129 -4.59 -6.32 10.72
CA GLY A 129 -5.87 -6.66 11.34
C GLY A 129 -6.17 -5.94 12.66
N GLN A 130 -5.19 -5.31 13.31
CA GLN A 130 -5.42 -4.55 14.53
C GLN A 130 -6.41 -3.39 14.31
N HIS A 131 -7.25 -3.15 15.32
CA HIS A 131 -8.28 -2.11 15.25
C HIS A 131 -7.72 -0.72 15.57
N VAL A 132 -8.14 0.27 14.82
CA VAL A 132 -7.81 1.68 15.05
C VAL A 132 -8.96 2.35 15.82
N ILE A 133 -8.65 2.98 16.94
CA ILE A 133 -9.59 3.59 17.89
C ILE A 133 -9.13 4.99 18.31
N GLU A 134 -10.05 5.81 18.83
CA GLU A 134 -9.73 7.13 19.41
C GLU A 134 -9.36 7.04 20.89
N GLN A 135 -9.85 6.04 21.57
CA GLN A 135 -9.70 5.87 23.02
C GLN A 135 -8.33 5.28 23.36
N LYS A 136 -7.60 5.96 24.27
CA LYS A 136 -6.29 5.51 24.72
C LYS A 136 -6.36 4.30 25.64
N ASP A 137 -7.26 4.35 26.62
CA ASP A 137 -7.31 3.36 27.69
C ASP A 137 -8.54 2.45 27.52
N LEU A 138 -8.28 1.16 27.39
CA LEU A 138 -9.29 0.13 27.40
C LEU A 138 -9.40 -0.43 28.80
N SER A 139 -10.24 0.18 29.64
CA SER A 139 -10.43 -0.28 31.03
C SER A 139 -11.23 -1.59 31.08
N LEU A 140 -10.78 -2.54 31.89
CA LEU A 140 -11.49 -3.77 32.16
C LEU A 140 -12.35 -3.67 33.42
N PRO A 141 -13.54 -4.32 33.43
CA PRO A 141 -14.17 -4.98 32.30
C PRO A 141 -14.68 -3.99 31.27
N ILE A 142 -14.56 -4.32 30.00
CA ILE A 142 -15.15 -3.51 28.93
C ILE A 142 -16.67 -3.62 29.09
N ARG A 143 -17.31 -2.53 29.50
CA ARG A 143 -18.77 -2.48 29.75
C ARG A 143 -19.54 -2.14 28.50
N ASP A 144 -18.94 -1.32 27.62
CA ASP A 144 -19.55 -0.88 26.38
C ASP A 144 -18.64 -1.20 25.20
N PRO A 145 -19.22 -1.46 24.00
CA PRO A 145 -18.42 -1.66 22.79
C PRO A 145 -17.55 -0.43 22.50
N VAL A 146 -16.25 -0.66 22.26
CA VAL A 146 -15.34 0.41 21.84
C VAL A 146 -15.59 0.74 20.37
N ASP A 147 -15.82 2.01 20.06
CA ASP A 147 -16.05 2.45 18.68
C ASP A 147 -14.77 2.34 17.84
N MET A 148 -14.79 1.43 16.89
CA MET A 148 -13.71 1.17 15.98
C MET A 148 -13.79 2.14 14.79
N LEU A 149 -12.75 2.95 14.58
CA LEU A 149 -12.64 3.81 13.40
C LEU A 149 -12.34 3.01 12.13
N GLY A 150 -11.59 1.93 12.26
CA GLY A 150 -11.15 1.10 11.17
C GLY A 150 -10.13 0.06 11.62
N HIS A 151 -9.33 -0.44 10.67
CA HIS A 151 -8.34 -1.47 10.96
C HIS A 151 -7.09 -1.27 10.09
N VAL A 152 -6.00 -1.87 10.54
CA VAL A 152 -4.73 -1.96 9.82
C VAL A 152 -4.88 -2.99 8.70
N THR A 153 -4.55 -2.60 7.48
CA THR A 153 -4.66 -3.47 6.29
C THR A 153 -3.34 -4.07 5.86
N SER A 154 -2.24 -3.37 6.15
CA SER A 154 -0.88 -3.83 5.88
C SER A 154 0.06 -3.25 6.92
N SER A 155 1.01 -4.04 7.39
CA SER A 155 2.03 -3.54 8.32
C SER A 155 3.36 -4.25 8.12
N TYR A 156 4.46 -3.47 8.17
CA TYR A 156 5.81 -3.96 8.00
C TYR A 156 6.79 -3.15 8.85
N PHE A 157 7.84 -3.81 9.33
CA PHE A 157 9.02 -3.09 9.79
C PHE A 157 9.83 -2.61 8.57
N SER A 158 10.04 -1.31 8.46
CA SER A 158 10.83 -0.71 7.38
C SER A 158 12.30 -0.57 7.80
N PRO A 159 13.24 -1.31 7.18
CA PRO A 159 14.66 -1.08 7.40
C PRO A 159 15.12 0.30 6.93
N ASN A 160 14.47 0.84 5.89
CA ASN A 160 14.80 2.15 5.34
C ASN A 160 14.47 3.30 6.32
N LEU A 161 13.40 3.15 7.10
CA LEU A 161 12.92 4.14 8.09
C LEU A 161 13.31 3.76 9.51
N ASN A 162 13.77 2.52 9.72
CA ASN A 162 14.12 1.94 11.02
C ASN A 162 12.97 1.95 12.03
N HIS A 163 11.74 1.76 11.58
CA HIS A 163 10.56 1.58 12.41
C HIS A 163 9.41 0.93 11.63
N SER A 164 8.36 0.50 12.34
CA SER A 164 7.13 0.00 11.73
C SER A 164 6.41 1.10 10.96
N VAL A 165 5.87 0.72 9.81
CA VAL A 165 4.90 1.50 9.03
C VAL A 165 3.68 0.64 8.75
N ALA A 166 2.50 1.23 8.77
CA ALA A 166 1.28 0.50 8.47
C ALA A 166 0.33 1.33 7.60
N MET A 167 -0.42 0.66 6.76
CA MET A 167 -1.56 1.23 6.05
C MET A 167 -2.85 0.81 6.75
N ALA A 168 -3.84 1.69 6.79
CA ALA A 168 -5.11 1.44 7.43
C ALA A 168 -6.26 2.10 6.69
N LEU A 169 -7.44 1.47 6.75
CA LEU A 169 -8.69 2.05 6.31
C LEU A 169 -9.47 2.56 7.53
N ILE A 170 -9.55 3.88 7.70
CA ILE A 170 -10.22 4.50 8.84
C ILE A 170 -11.28 5.52 8.44
N ARG A 171 -12.35 5.64 9.24
CA ARG A 171 -13.44 6.59 9.01
C ARG A 171 -12.92 8.03 9.03
N GLY A 172 -13.18 8.76 7.93
CA GLY A 172 -12.73 10.14 7.77
C GLY A 172 -11.22 10.29 7.75
N GLY A 173 -10.49 9.28 7.26
CA GLY A 173 -9.04 9.16 7.34
C GLY A 173 -8.28 10.38 6.85
N LYS A 174 -8.67 10.91 5.69
CA LYS A 174 -8.02 12.11 5.11
C LYS A 174 -8.03 13.33 6.03
N ARG A 175 -9.08 13.48 6.85
CA ARG A 175 -9.19 14.60 7.81
C ARG A 175 -8.44 14.35 9.11
N LYS A 176 -8.02 13.12 9.34
CA LYS A 176 -7.29 12.71 10.54
C LYS A 176 -5.77 12.71 10.35
N ILE A 177 -5.27 13.00 9.15
CA ILE A 177 -3.84 13.16 8.88
C ILE A 177 -3.28 14.26 9.79
N GLY A 178 -2.16 13.95 10.47
CA GLY A 178 -1.54 14.79 11.50
C GLY A 178 -2.12 14.61 12.91
N SER A 179 -3.19 13.81 13.09
CA SER A 179 -3.74 13.50 14.41
C SER A 179 -3.11 12.25 15.03
N ARG A 180 -3.28 12.10 16.34
CA ARG A 180 -2.89 10.90 17.07
C ARG A 180 -4.10 10.02 17.32
N LEU A 181 -3.94 8.74 17.00
CA LEU A 181 -4.90 7.69 17.27
C LEU A 181 -4.22 6.54 18.03
N PHE A 182 -4.97 5.47 18.26
CA PHE A 182 -4.47 4.31 18.97
C PHE A 182 -4.81 3.05 18.19
N VAL A 183 -3.89 2.09 18.21
CA VAL A 183 -4.09 0.74 17.67
C VAL A 183 -4.21 -0.21 18.84
N SER A 184 -5.29 -1.01 18.88
CA SER A 184 -5.51 -2.00 19.95
C SER A 184 -4.64 -3.23 19.73
N THR A 185 -4.04 -3.74 20.80
CA THR A 185 -3.31 -5.01 20.81
C THR A 185 -4.15 -6.13 21.40
N GLU A 186 -3.70 -7.39 21.25
CA GLU A 186 -4.42 -8.56 21.76
C GLU A 186 -4.68 -8.52 23.29
N ASN A 187 -3.79 -7.90 24.05
CA ASN A 187 -3.89 -7.79 25.51
C ASN A 187 -4.66 -6.54 25.98
N LEU A 188 -5.49 -5.96 25.12
CA LEU A 188 -6.24 -4.71 25.39
C LEU A 188 -5.35 -3.49 25.70
N ASN A 189 -4.05 -3.59 25.49
CA ASN A 189 -3.17 -2.44 25.46
C ASN A 189 -3.36 -1.67 24.17
N THR A 190 -2.88 -0.45 24.13
CA THR A 190 -2.93 0.38 22.94
C THR A 190 -1.57 0.91 22.57
N ILE A 191 -1.30 1.00 21.28
CA ILE A 191 -0.13 1.64 20.70
C ILE A 191 -0.56 3.00 20.16
N ALA A 192 0.04 4.06 20.65
CA ALA A 192 -0.18 5.39 20.10
C ALA A 192 0.46 5.51 18.71
N VAL A 193 -0.31 5.98 17.75
CA VAL A 193 0.13 6.14 16.35
C VAL A 193 -0.16 7.54 15.84
N GLU A 194 0.70 8.05 15.00
CA GLU A 194 0.47 9.24 14.19
C GLU A 194 -0.15 8.85 12.87
N VAL A 195 -1.23 9.53 12.49
CA VAL A 195 -1.87 9.35 11.17
C VAL A 195 -1.15 10.21 10.16
N VAL A 196 -0.63 9.59 9.12
CA VAL A 196 0.15 10.24 8.06
C VAL A 196 -0.42 9.93 6.68
N GLU A 197 0.08 10.60 5.65
CA GLU A 197 -0.17 10.16 4.27
C GLU A 197 0.35 8.73 4.09
N PRO A 198 -0.32 7.89 3.27
CA PRO A 198 0.07 6.49 3.12
C PRO A 198 1.40 6.29 2.39
N ASN A 199 1.99 7.34 1.83
CA ASN A 199 3.28 7.30 1.17
C ASN A 199 4.39 7.69 2.16
N PHE A 200 5.15 6.74 2.66
CA PHE A 200 6.18 6.94 3.67
C PHE A 200 7.54 7.33 3.07
N ILE A 201 7.81 6.88 1.83
CA ILE A 201 9.10 7.10 1.13
C ILE A 201 8.85 7.71 -0.24
N ASP A 202 9.66 8.70 -0.60
CA ASP A 202 9.69 9.33 -1.93
C ASP A 202 8.31 9.78 -2.44
N PRO A 203 7.61 10.68 -1.72
CA PRO A 203 6.26 11.13 -2.08
C PRO A 203 6.19 11.82 -3.45
N LYS A 204 7.32 12.28 -3.98
CA LYS A 204 7.40 12.94 -5.28
C LYS A 204 7.68 12.00 -6.46
N ASN A 205 7.87 10.71 -6.20
CA ASN A 205 8.20 9.69 -7.21
C ASN A 205 9.52 9.96 -7.95
N GLU A 206 10.50 10.58 -7.31
CA GLU A 206 11.78 10.92 -7.93
C GLU A 206 12.60 9.67 -8.30
N ARG A 207 12.54 8.64 -7.43
CA ARG A 207 13.23 7.35 -7.63
C ARG A 207 12.75 6.56 -8.85
N MET A 208 11.50 6.77 -9.26
CA MET A 208 10.93 6.13 -10.47
C MET A 208 11.35 6.82 -11.76
N MET A 209 11.90 8.04 -11.65
CA MET A 209 12.26 8.88 -12.81
C MET A 209 13.75 8.79 -13.17
N LEU A 210 14.52 8.04 -12.41
CA LEU A 210 15.95 7.83 -12.63
C LEU A 210 16.25 7.10 -13.93
#